data_69662b7821d59315c7958c3ca36074f2
#
_entry.id   69662b7821d59315c7958c3ca36074f2
#
_cell.length_a   1.000
_cell.length_b   1.000
_cell.length_c   1.000
_cell.angle_alpha   90.00
_cell.angle_beta   90.00
_cell.angle_gamma   90.00
#
_symmetry.space_group_name_H-M   'P 1'
#
loop_
_entity.id
_entity.type
_entity.pdbx_description
1 polymer ?
#
loop_
_entity_poly.entity_id
_entity_poly.type
_entity_poly.pdbx_seq_one_letter_code
_entity_poly.pdbx_strand_id
1 'polypeptide(L)'
;VLSTTIISSAMTASSNTVDYWQLKLGKKTVAVFDNESDAKNVIEQVKAKYVAKGANVEAVEIDPALTVDQITVKASDEQPKVEKNTKKLVDKLLGDEKASKTYTVQDGDTLWDIAAAFGKDVDTILAANPNVSLESLMPGDVIKFSSKSSLLTVTVKEKVTSERAVEFDTVYEDTDELYEGEEEVKTEGVQGTEKVTEVVTKANGAVVSTKVLSAKTVKAPES
;
A
#
# COMPACT_ATOMS: atom_id res chain seq x y z
N VAL A 1 66.39 -47.65 -1.12
CA VAL A 1 65.95 -46.29 -0.76
C VAL A 1 64.45 -46.28 -0.67
N LEU A 2 63.86 -46.41 0.56
CA LEU A 2 62.42 -46.32 0.78
C LEU A 2 62.04 -44.83 0.92
N SER A 3 61.26 -44.36 0.03
CA SER A 3 60.61 -43.02 0.10
C SER A 3 59.33 -43.13 0.95
N THR A 4 59.42 -42.57 2.17
CA THR A 4 58.25 -42.42 3.04
C THR A 4 57.46 -41.18 2.61
N THR A 5 56.32 -41.38 1.93
CA THR A 5 55.39 -40.32 1.63
C THR A 5 54.56 -40.02 2.90
N ILE A 6 54.84 -38.87 3.53
CA ILE A 6 53.99 -38.36 4.62
C ILE A 6 52.73 -37.78 4.00
N ILE A 7 51.63 -38.51 4.14
CA ILE A 7 50.30 -37.97 3.83
C ILE A 7 49.91 -37.08 5.00
N SER A 8 50.10 -35.78 4.84
CA SER A 8 49.53 -34.77 5.69
C SER A 8 48.04 -34.76 5.49
N SER A 9 47.29 -35.46 6.34
CA SER A 9 45.82 -35.26 6.44
C SER A 9 45.60 -33.87 7.05
N ALA A 10 45.30 -32.91 6.18
CA ALA A 10 44.76 -31.64 6.64
C ALA A 10 43.40 -31.97 7.31
N MET A 11 43.38 -31.97 8.64
CA MET A 11 42.13 -31.88 9.39
C MET A 11 41.52 -30.55 9.02
N THR A 12 40.49 -30.58 8.15
CA THR A 12 39.56 -29.46 8.03
C THR A 12 38.88 -29.36 9.37
N ALA A 13 39.25 -28.37 10.16
CA ALA A 13 38.49 -27.99 11.35
C ALA A 13 37.10 -27.64 10.85
N SER A 14 36.13 -28.50 11.15
CA SER A 14 34.70 -28.17 10.97
C SER A 14 34.46 -26.88 11.75
N SER A 15 34.26 -25.78 11.05
CA SER A 15 33.91 -24.52 11.68
C SER A 15 32.54 -24.75 12.33
N ASN A 16 32.56 -24.87 13.68
CA ASN A 16 31.34 -25.07 14.46
C ASN A 16 30.60 -23.74 14.52
N THR A 17 29.93 -23.40 13.40
CA THR A 17 29.18 -22.16 13.20
C THR A 17 27.76 -22.48 12.82
N VAL A 18 26.85 -21.57 13.13
CA VAL A 18 25.43 -21.64 12.81
C VAL A 18 25.06 -20.39 12.01
N ASP A 19 24.36 -20.58 10.92
CA ASP A 19 23.89 -19.51 10.08
C ASP A 19 22.49 -19.06 10.51
N TYR A 20 22.28 -17.74 10.52
CA TYR A 20 21.02 -17.07 10.78
C TYR A 20 20.76 -16.01 9.72
N TRP A 21 19.51 -15.57 9.62
CA TRP A 21 19.06 -14.54 8.68
C TRP A 21 18.44 -13.37 9.44
N GLN A 22 19.06 -12.21 9.31
CA GLN A 22 18.56 -10.96 9.91
C GLN A 22 17.58 -10.28 8.96
N LEU A 23 16.37 -10.03 9.42
CA LEU A 23 15.46 -9.09 8.75
C LEU A 23 15.77 -7.68 9.26
N LYS A 24 16.06 -6.80 8.33
CA LYS A 24 16.37 -5.39 8.61
C LYS A 24 15.32 -4.47 8.03
N LEU A 25 14.98 -3.43 8.79
CA LEU A 25 14.21 -2.28 8.35
C LEU A 25 15.19 -1.09 8.22
N GLY A 26 15.54 -0.74 7.00
CA GLY A 26 16.67 0.14 6.73
C GLY A 26 17.97 -0.43 7.32
N LYS A 27 18.57 0.29 8.27
CA LYS A 27 19.79 -0.15 8.96
C LYS A 27 19.54 -0.96 10.24
N LYS A 28 18.31 -1.05 10.72
CA LYS A 28 17.96 -1.66 12.01
C LYS A 28 17.53 -3.10 11.84
N THR A 29 18.18 -4.05 12.53
CA THR A 29 17.67 -5.42 12.64
C THR A 29 16.38 -5.45 13.48
N VAL A 30 15.31 -6.00 12.91
CA VAL A 30 13.99 -6.10 13.55
C VAL A 30 13.64 -7.51 13.98
N ALA A 31 14.26 -8.52 13.36
CA ALA A 31 14.13 -9.93 13.73
C ALA A 31 15.33 -10.75 13.20
N VAL A 32 15.52 -11.96 13.79
CA VAL A 32 16.47 -12.96 13.32
C VAL A 32 15.75 -14.28 13.14
N PHE A 33 16.08 -15.03 12.10
CA PHE A 33 15.49 -16.31 11.74
C PHE A 33 16.56 -17.39 11.62
N ASP A 34 16.17 -18.63 11.84
CA ASP A 34 17.01 -19.81 11.63
C ASP A 34 16.98 -20.34 10.19
N ASN A 35 16.18 -19.72 9.31
CA ASN A 35 16.16 -20.01 7.90
C ASN A 35 15.80 -18.75 7.07
N GLU A 36 16.28 -18.72 5.84
CA GLU A 36 16.09 -17.60 4.91
C GLU A 36 14.61 -17.45 4.46
N SER A 37 13.95 -18.59 4.30
CA SER A 37 12.58 -18.64 3.78
C SER A 37 11.60 -17.87 4.68
N ASP A 38 11.69 -18.05 6.01
CA ASP A 38 10.83 -17.35 6.96
C ASP A 38 11.09 -15.85 6.98
N ALA A 39 12.37 -15.45 6.88
CA ALA A 39 12.74 -14.03 6.79
C ALA A 39 12.16 -13.38 5.51
N LYS A 40 12.31 -14.03 4.35
CA LYS A 40 11.75 -13.57 3.07
C LYS A 40 10.23 -13.58 3.07
N ASN A 41 9.60 -14.58 3.69
CA ASN A 41 8.15 -14.69 3.79
C ASN A 41 7.53 -13.49 4.53
N VAL A 42 8.20 -12.92 5.53
CA VAL A 42 7.74 -11.68 6.17
C VAL A 42 7.62 -10.54 5.16
N ILE A 43 8.63 -10.37 4.30
CA ILE A 43 8.61 -9.33 3.25
C ILE A 43 7.44 -9.54 2.30
N GLU A 44 7.23 -10.78 1.85
CA GLU A 44 6.12 -11.09 0.94
C GLU A 44 4.75 -10.90 1.60
N GLN A 45 4.59 -11.25 2.88
CA GLN A 45 3.34 -10.98 3.63
C GLN A 45 3.08 -9.48 3.78
N VAL A 46 4.13 -8.67 4.03
CA VAL A 46 4.02 -7.19 4.10
C VAL A 46 3.55 -6.63 2.77
N LYS A 47 4.13 -7.06 1.64
CA LYS A 47 3.69 -6.64 0.30
C LYS A 47 2.26 -7.09 -0.01
N ALA A 48 1.95 -8.35 0.26
CA ALA A 48 0.65 -8.95 -0.03
C ALA A 48 -0.51 -8.27 0.72
N LYS A 49 -0.25 -7.61 1.84
CA LYS A 49 -1.27 -6.87 2.59
C LYS A 49 -1.92 -5.75 1.77
N TYR A 50 -1.16 -5.14 0.85
CA TYR A 50 -1.58 -3.97 0.08
C TYR A 50 -1.77 -4.25 -1.42
N VAL A 51 -1.48 -5.46 -1.86
CA VAL A 51 -1.68 -5.88 -3.26
C VAL A 51 -3.01 -6.64 -3.36
N ALA A 52 -3.95 -6.10 -4.14
CA ALA A 52 -5.23 -6.78 -4.38
C ALA A 52 -5.04 -8.03 -5.24
N LYS A 53 -5.84 -9.07 -4.97
CA LYS A 53 -5.80 -10.30 -5.76
C LYS A 53 -6.15 -10.00 -7.22
N GLY A 54 -5.27 -10.35 -8.14
CA GLY A 54 -5.47 -10.12 -9.57
C GLY A 54 -5.13 -8.70 -10.06
N ALA A 55 -4.57 -7.85 -9.19
CA ALA A 55 -4.09 -6.53 -9.59
C ALA A 55 -2.94 -6.65 -10.60
N ASN A 56 -2.94 -5.77 -11.60
CA ASN A 56 -1.83 -5.65 -12.54
C ASN A 56 -0.75 -4.73 -11.94
N VAL A 57 0.09 -5.31 -11.08
CA VAL A 57 1.11 -4.58 -10.32
C VAL A 57 2.34 -4.34 -11.17
N GLU A 58 2.75 -3.08 -11.29
CA GLU A 58 3.99 -2.66 -11.97
C GLU A 58 5.17 -2.61 -11.00
N ALA A 59 4.95 -2.15 -9.76
CA ALA A 59 5.98 -2.07 -8.73
C ALA A 59 5.40 -2.14 -7.33
N VAL A 60 6.19 -2.70 -6.39
CA VAL A 60 5.95 -2.63 -4.94
C VAL A 60 7.24 -2.18 -4.27
N GLU A 61 7.19 -1.06 -3.58
CA GLU A 61 8.31 -0.47 -2.86
C GLU A 61 8.00 -0.44 -1.37
N ILE A 62 9.00 -0.64 -0.52
CA ILE A 62 8.88 -0.57 0.95
C ILE A 62 9.88 0.46 1.45
N ASP A 63 9.43 1.45 2.21
CA ASP A 63 10.28 2.48 2.79
C ASP A 63 10.01 2.64 4.30
N PRO A 64 11.04 2.53 5.18
CA PRO A 64 12.41 2.06 4.89
C PRO A 64 12.45 0.62 4.36
N ALA A 65 13.41 0.31 3.50
CA ALA A 65 13.51 -0.99 2.85
C ALA A 65 13.60 -2.15 3.86
N LEU A 66 12.89 -3.25 3.58
CA LEU A 66 13.06 -4.53 4.26
C LEU A 66 14.06 -5.38 3.49
N THR A 67 15.16 -5.78 4.15
CA THR A 67 16.20 -6.63 3.57
C THR A 67 16.49 -7.83 4.45
N VAL A 68 17.01 -8.90 3.85
CA VAL A 68 17.45 -10.10 4.56
C VAL A 68 18.95 -10.27 4.34
N ASP A 69 19.69 -10.31 5.44
CA ASP A 69 21.14 -10.54 5.44
C ASP A 69 21.47 -11.81 6.22
N GLN A 70 22.32 -12.66 5.67
CA GLN A 70 22.86 -13.81 6.37
C GLN A 70 23.94 -13.36 7.36
N ILE A 71 23.92 -13.96 8.55
CA ILE A 71 24.99 -13.85 9.56
C ILE A 71 25.39 -15.24 10.00
N THR A 72 26.68 -15.41 10.30
CA THR A 72 27.23 -16.66 10.79
C THR A 72 27.74 -16.43 12.21
N VAL A 73 27.29 -17.23 13.16
CA VAL A 73 27.64 -17.15 14.59
C VAL A 73 28.35 -18.42 15.01
N LYS A 74 29.46 -18.31 15.77
CA LYS A 74 30.10 -19.50 16.32
C LYS A 74 29.16 -20.20 17.30
N ALA A 75 29.13 -21.51 17.28
CA ALA A 75 28.26 -22.28 18.17
C ALA A 75 28.64 -22.12 19.66
N SER A 76 29.86 -21.69 19.95
CA SER A 76 30.33 -21.36 21.29
C SER A 76 29.85 -20.02 21.82
N ASP A 77 29.38 -19.14 20.92
CA ASP A 77 28.98 -17.77 21.26
C ASP A 77 27.49 -17.73 21.64
N GLU A 78 27.05 -16.63 22.23
CA GLU A 78 25.63 -16.43 22.51
C GLU A 78 24.83 -16.43 21.22
N GLN A 79 23.84 -17.33 21.13
CA GLN A 79 23.02 -17.46 19.94
C GLN A 79 21.91 -16.39 19.92
N PRO A 80 21.61 -15.80 18.75
CA PRO A 80 20.59 -14.79 18.64
C PRO A 80 19.19 -15.36 18.92
N LYS A 81 18.33 -14.54 19.51
CA LYS A 81 16.93 -14.90 19.72
C LYS A 81 16.20 -14.98 18.38
N VAL A 82 15.75 -16.16 18.02
CA VAL A 82 15.02 -16.42 16.75
C VAL A 82 13.55 -16.04 16.89
N GLU A 83 13.03 -15.31 15.90
CA GLU A 83 11.61 -15.01 15.79
C GLU A 83 10.85 -16.21 15.19
N LYS A 84 9.81 -16.65 15.88
CA LYS A 84 8.98 -17.79 15.45
C LYS A 84 7.57 -17.36 14.99
N ASN A 85 7.16 -16.14 15.30
CA ASN A 85 5.82 -15.64 15.00
C ASN A 85 5.88 -14.56 13.91
N THR A 86 6.00 -14.99 12.64
CA THR A 86 6.06 -14.12 11.48
C THR A 86 4.84 -13.21 11.37
N LYS A 87 3.62 -13.71 11.68
CA LYS A 87 2.39 -12.93 11.65
C LYS A 87 2.43 -11.76 12.62
N LYS A 88 2.82 -12.01 13.88
CA LYS A 88 2.94 -10.95 14.91
C LYS A 88 3.98 -9.90 14.50
N LEU A 89 5.07 -10.33 13.83
CA LEU A 89 6.09 -9.43 13.32
C LEU A 89 5.54 -8.56 12.18
N VAL A 90 4.80 -9.14 11.24
CA VAL A 90 4.12 -8.40 10.15
C VAL A 90 3.15 -7.38 10.74
N ASP A 91 2.28 -7.77 11.67
CA ASP A 91 1.34 -6.86 12.34
C ASP A 91 2.09 -5.71 13.06
N LYS A 92 3.24 -6.00 13.69
CA LYS A 92 4.09 -4.97 14.30
C LYS A 92 4.70 -4.00 13.29
N LEU A 93 5.12 -4.49 12.13
CA LEU A 93 5.72 -3.68 11.06
C LEU A 93 4.68 -2.76 10.41
N LEU A 94 3.48 -3.28 10.18
CA LEU A 94 2.38 -2.57 9.51
C LEU A 94 1.56 -1.68 10.44
N GLY A 95 1.75 -1.81 11.76
CA GLY A 95 0.86 -1.21 12.75
C GLY A 95 -0.36 -2.11 13.00
N ASP A 96 -0.77 -2.23 14.26
CA ASP A 96 -1.85 -3.14 14.66
C ASP A 96 -3.23 -2.50 14.37
N GLU A 97 -3.94 -3.02 13.36
CA GLU A 97 -5.32 -2.59 13.05
C GLU A 97 -6.29 -2.85 14.23
N LYS A 98 -6.00 -3.83 15.10
CA LYS A 98 -6.85 -4.17 16.25
C LYS A 98 -6.81 -3.14 17.38
N ALA A 99 -5.83 -2.24 17.37
CA ALA A 99 -5.71 -1.17 18.33
C ALA A 99 -6.27 0.18 17.78
N SER A 100 -7.00 0.17 16.67
CA SER A 100 -7.63 1.37 16.14
C SER A 100 -8.83 1.77 16.99
N LYS A 101 -8.82 3.00 17.49
CA LYS A 101 -10.04 3.64 18.01
C LYS A 101 -10.85 4.13 16.83
N THR A 102 -12.16 4.10 16.94
CA THR A 102 -13.07 4.70 15.97
C THR A 102 -13.80 5.88 16.59
N TYR A 103 -14.15 6.84 15.76
CA TYR A 103 -15.01 7.96 16.11
C TYR A 103 -16.09 8.10 15.04
N THR A 104 -17.34 8.28 15.46
CA THR A 104 -18.45 8.57 14.55
C THR A 104 -18.62 10.07 14.47
N VAL A 105 -18.49 10.63 13.27
CA VAL A 105 -18.59 12.07 12.99
C VAL A 105 -19.98 12.58 13.42
N GLN A 106 -19.98 13.67 14.15
CA GLN A 106 -21.18 14.36 14.63
C GLN A 106 -21.51 15.54 13.71
N ASP A 107 -22.70 16.06 13.81
CA ASP A 107 -23.07 17.30 13.13
C ASP A 107 -22.23 18.48 13.60
N GLY A 108 -21.62 19.20 12.67
CA GLY A 108 -20.72 20.33 12.95
C GLY A 108 -19.25 19.94 13.17
N ASP A 109 -18.91 18.66 13.19
CA ASP A 109 -17.50 18.24 13.29
C ASP A 109 -16.73 18.58 12.01
N THR A 110 -15.48 19.01 12.21
CA THR A 110 -14.49 19.09 11.12
C THR A 110 -13.38 18.08 11.35
N LEU A 111 -12.73 17.63 10.28
CA LEU A 111 -11.60 16.70 10.41
C LEU A 111 -10.44 17.29 11.22
N TRP A 112 -10.30 18.64 11.25
CA TRP A 112 -9.32 19.37 12.05
C TRP A 112 -9.63 19.28 13.55
N ASP A 113 -10.89 19.46 13.94
CA ASP A 113 -11.32 19.38 15.34
C ASP A 113 -11.19 17.95 15.86
N ILE A 114 -11.59 16.99 15.04
CA ILE A 114 -11.42 15.56 15.33
C ILE A 114 -9.93 15.21 15.50
N ALA A 115 -9.06 15.67 14.59
CA ALA A 115 -7.62 15.45 14.66
C ALA A 115 -7.03 16.02 15.94
N ALA A 116 -7.38 17.26 16.28
CA ALA A 116 -6.95 17.94 17.51
C ALA A 116 -7.41 17.17 18.76
N ALA A 117 -8.69 16.75 18.81
CA ALA A 117 -9.26 16.01 19.95
C ALA A 117 -8.56 14.66 20.21
N PHE A 118 -8.07 14.01 19.15
CA PHE A 118 -7.36 12.71 19.24
C PHE A 118 -5.83 12.85 19.22
N GLY A 119 -5.29 14.08 19.18
CA GLY A 119 -3.84 14.34 19.15
C GLY A 119 -3.16 13.72 17.93
N LYS A 120 -3.80 13.81 16.77
CA LYS A 120 -3.32 13.27 15.50
C LYS A 120 -3.24 14.37 14.45
N ASP A 121 -2.37 14.18 13.47
CA ASP A 121 -2.35 15.01 12.27
C ASP A 121 -3.47 14.58 11.33
N VAL A 122 -4.05 15.53 10.61
CA VAL A 122 -5.10 15.29 9.61
C VAL A 122 -4.63 14.33 8.54
N ASP A 123 -3.38 14.50 8.05
CA ASP A 123 -2.79 13.61 7.04
C ASP A 123 -2.69 12.16 7.53
N THR A 124 -2.35 11.97 8.82
CA THR A 124 -2.32 10.63 9.45
C THR A 124 -3.71 10.00 9.50
N ILE A 125 -4.75 10.81 9.75
CA ILE A 125 -6.14 10.32 9.75
C ILE A 125 -6.57 9.98 8.32
N LEU A 126 -6.32 10.84 7.34
CA LEU A 126 -6.65 10.59 5.94
C LEU A 126 -5.96 9.35 5.40
N ALA A 127 -4.67 9.16 5.72
CA ALA A 127 -3.94 7.94 5.34
C ALA A 127 -4.54 6.64 5.90
N ALA A 128 -5.15 6.72 7.09
CA ALA A 128 -5.84 5.58 7.72
C ALA A 128 -7.30 5.39 7.23
N ASN A 129 -7.84 6.37 6.49
CA ASN A 129 -9.25 6.44 6.05
C ASN A 129 -9.33 6.86 4.56
N PRO A 130 -8.93 6.02 3.62
CA PRO A 130 -8.83 6.40 2.20
C PRO A 130 -10.16 6.82 1.56
N ASN A 131 -11.30 6.51 2.20
CA ASN A 131 -12.63 6.89 1.73
C ASN A 131 -13.13 8.22 2.35
N VAL A 132 -12.30 8.88 3.14
CA VAL A 132 -12.62 10.16 3.80
C VAL A 132 -11.78 11.26 3.16
N SER A 133 -12.41 12.39 2.84
CA SER A 133 -11.72 13.60 2.39
C SER A 133 -12.13 14.79 3.24
N LEU A 134 -11.34 15.87 3.19
CA LEU A 134 -11.67 17.12 3.90
C LEU A 134 -13.00 17.73 3.45
N GLU A 135 -13.38 17.49 2.20
CA GLU A 135 -14.53 18.12 1.55
C GLU A 135 -15.81 17.25 1.64
N SER A 136 -15.66 15.95 1.98
CA SER A 136 -16.77 14.98 1.95
C SER A 136 -17.07 14.35 3.32
N LEU A 137 -16.65 14.97 4.42
CA LEU A 137 -16.94 14.49 5.77
C LEU A 137 -18.42 14.72 6.09
N MET A 138 -19.14 13.65 6.44
CA MET A 138 -20.56 13.72 6.77
C MET A 138 -20.84 13.18 8.18
N PRO A 139 -21.87 13.71 8.88
CA PRO A 139 -22.36 13.11 10.11
C PRO A 139 -22.71 11.64 9.91
N GLY A 140 -22.21 10.78 10.79
CA GLY A 140 -22.37 9.32 10.69
C GLY A 140 -21.18 8.59 10.07
N ASP A 141 -20.24 9.30 9.43
CA ASP A 141 -19.01 8.69 8.96
C ASP A 141 -18.18 8.13 10.13
N VAL A 142 -17.50 7.02 9.90
CA VAL A 142 -16.68 6.38 10.93
C VAL A 142 -15.20 6.60 10.61
N ILE A 143 -14.56 7.44 11.43
CA ILE A 143 -13.12 7.71 11.36
C ILE A 143 -12.37 6.66 12.18
N LYS A 144 -11.39 6.00 11.56
CA LYS A 144 -10.48 5.06 12.23
C LYS A 144 -9.18 5.78 12.62
N PHE A 145 -8.80 5.65 13.88
CA PHE A 145 -7.51 6.13 14.37
C PHE A 145 -6.58 4.95 14.59
N SER A 146 -5.50 4.87 13.83
CA SER A 146 -4.44 3.93 14.15
C SER A 146 -3.76 4.35 15.46
N SER A 147 -3.75 3.48 16.44
CA SER A 147 -3.05 3.71 17.73
C SER A 147 -1.54 3.49 17.62
N LYS A 148 -1.08 2.87 16.54
CA LYS A 148 0.35 2.70 16.22
C LYS A 148 0.58 3.10 14.77
N SER A 149 1.51 4.02 14.56
CA SER A 149 2.00 4.31 13.22
C SER A 149 2.70 3.07 12.66
N SER A 150 2.46 2.76 11.40
CA SER A 150 3.26 1.80 10.65
C SER A 150 4.74 2.16 10.75
N LEU A 151 5.60 1.17 10.91
CA LEU A 151 7.06 1.38 10.91
C LEU A 151 7.62 1.57 9.50
N LEU A 152 6.81 1.32 8.48
CA LEU A 152 7.18 1.39 7.07
C LEU A 152 5.99 1.81 6.22
N THR A 153 6.28 2.30 5.03
CA THR A 153 5.29 2.60 4.00
C THR A 153 5.45 1.59 2.86
N VAL A 154 4.34 0.97 2.46
CA VAL A 154 4.30 0.12 1.27
C VAL A 154 3.65 0.91 0.14
N THR A 155 4.43 1.22 -0.88
CA THR A 155 3.94 1.90 -2.09
C THR A 155 3.72 0.87 -3.18
N VAL A 156 2.48 0.80 -3.69
CA VAL A 156 2.08 -0.08 -4.79
C VAL A 156 1.73 0.77 -6.00
N LYS A 157 2.34 0.47 -7.15
CA LYS A 157 1.96 1.02 -8.46
C LYS A 157 1.25 -0.06 -9.25
N GLU A 158 0.01 0.18 -9.59
CA GLU A 158 -0.81 -0.76 -10.35
C GLU A 158 -1.43 -0.10 -11.58
N LYS A 159 -1.50 -0.87 -12.66
CA LYS A 159 -2.15 -0.44 -13.90
C LYS A 159 -3.61 -0.85 -13.86
N VAL A 160 -4.49 0.13 -13.94
CA VAL A 160 -5.94 -0.06 -13.90
C VAL A 160 -6.52 0.36 -15.25
N THR A 161 -7.46 -0.41 -15.76
CA THR A 161 -8.24 -0.04 -16.94
C THR A 161 -9.70 -0.02 -16.52
N SER A 162 -10.36 1.11 -16.75
CA SER A 162 -11.76 1.35 -16.43
C SER A 162 -12.49 2.01 -17.59
N GLU A 163 -13.80 1.99 -17.56
CA GLU A 163 -14.65 2.77 -18.44
C GLU A 163 -15.23 3.92 -17.63
N ARG A 164 -15.29 5.11 -18.25
CA ARG A 164 -15.96 6.27 -17.68
C ARG A 164 -16.86 6.93 -18.71
N ALA A 165 -17.91 7.56 -18.22
CA ALA A 165 -18.82 8.35 -19.06
C ALA A 165 -18.08 9.58 -19.62
N VAL A 166 -18.46 9.95 -20.83
CA VAL A 166 -18.08 11.21 -21.47
C VAL A 166 -19.36 12.02 -21.64
N GLU A 167 -19.38 13.20 -21.04
CA GLU A 167 -20.53 14.10 -21.13
C GLU A 167 -20.78 14.51 -22.58
N PHE A 168 -22.04 14.76 -22.91
CA PHE A 168 -22.45 15.36 -24.18
C PHE A 168 -22.50 16.89 -24.04
N ASP A 169 -22.33 17.60 -25.14
CA ASP A 169 -22.49 19.05 -25.19
C ASP A 169 -23.96 19.39 -25.40
N THR A 170 -24.45 20.45 -24.74
CA THR A 170 -25.79 20.99 -24.98
C THR A 170 -25.69 21.96 -26.17
N VAL A 171 -26.49 21.72 -27.20
CA VAL A 171 -26.58 22.59 -28.38
C VAL A 171 -27.91 23.32 -28.28
N TYR A 172 -27.87 24.64 -28.34
CA TYR A 172 -29.06 25.48 -28.35
C TYR A 172 -29.43 25.86 -29.79
N GLU A 173 -30.72 25.77 -30.11
CA GLU A 173 -31.29 26.24 -31.36
C GLU A 173 -32.34 27.32 -31.05
N ASP A 174 -32.25 28.47 -31.71
CA ASP A 174 -33.24 29.51 -31.57
C ASP A 174 -34.55 29.10 -32.25
N THR A 175 -35.67 29.42 -31.63
CA THR A 175 -37.02 29.15 -32.14
C THR A 175 -37.93 30.31 -31.87
N ASP A 176 -38.89 30.56 -32.79
CA ASP A 176 -39.95 31.55 -32.61
C ASP A 176 -41.18 30.99 -31.85
N GLU A 177 -41.12 29.73 -31.43
CA GLU A 177 -42.22 29.03 -30.77
C GLU A 177 -42.24 29.21 -29.23
N LEU A 178 -41.12 29.68 -28.64
CA LEU A 178 -40.95 29.90 -27.19
C LEU A 178 -40.82 31.39 -26.88
N TYR A 179 -41.18 31.81 -25.68
CA TYR A 179 -40.93 33.18 -25.23
C TYR A 179 -39.44 33.37 -24.86
N GLU A 180 -38.98 34.62 -24.93
CA GLU A 180 -37.62 34.96 -24.60
C GLU A 180 -37.23 34.47 -23.16
N GLY A 181 -36.22 33.62 -23.07
CA GLY A 181 -35.73 33.01 -21.82
C GLY A 181 -36.38 31.67 -21.47
N GLU A 182 -37.31 31.17 -22.27
CA GLU A 182 -37.84 29.80 -22.12
C GLU A 182 -36.97 28.82 -22.92
N GLU A 183 -36.74 27.65 -22.32
CA GLU A 183 -35.97 26.56 -22.93
C GLU A 183 -36.81 25.27 -22.91
N GLU A 184 -36.79 24.54 -23.99
CA GLU A 184 -37.42 23.23 -24.12
C GLU A 184 -36.38 22.21 -24.65
N VAL A 185 -36.28 21.05 -23.99
CA VAL A 185 -35.45 19.96 -24.45
C VAL A 185 -36.07 19.27 -25.63
N LYS A 186 -35.58 19.53 -26.85
CA LYS A 186 -36.04 18.95 -28.09
C LYS A 186 -35.58 17.50 -28.29
N THR A 187 -34.34 17.25 -27.89
CA THR A 187 -33.72 15.91 -27.93
C THR A 187 -32.82 15.75 -26.72
N GLU A 188 -32.98 14.66 -25.97
CA GLU A 188 -32.08 14.36 -24.85
C GLU A 188 -30.75 13.89 -25.39
N GLY A 189 -29.65 14.48 -24.86
CA GLY A 189 -28.33 14.04 -25.15
C GLY A 189 -28.00 12.66 -24.56
N VAL A 190 -27.09 11.95 -25.18
CA VAL A 190 -26.66 10.62 -24.72
C VAL A 190 -25.18 10.65 -24.36
N GLN A 191 -24.85 10.27 -23.14
CA GLN A 191 -23.45 10.17 -22.69
C GLN A 191 -22.69 9.15 -23.54
N GLY A 192 -21.46 9.52 -23.88
CA GLY A 192 -20.46 8.63 -24.47
C GLY A 192 -19.80 7.74 -23.41
N THR A 193 -18.87 6.91 -23.87
CA THR A 193 -18.04 6.07 -23.02
C THR A 193 -16.61 6.10 -23.54
N GLU A 194 -15.67 6.29 -22.64
CA GLU A 194 -14.25 6.12 -22.95
C GLU A 194 -13.61 5.04 -22.06
N LYS A 195 -12.66 4.32 -22.62
CA LYS A 195 -11.81 3.37 -21.91
C LYS A 195 -10.52 4.06 -21.52
N VAL A 196 -10.29 4.16 -20.21
CA VAL A 196 -9.12 4.83 -19.65
C VAL A 196 -8.19 3.80 -19.02
N THR A 197 -6.90 3.91 -19.32
CA THR A 197 -5.85 3.13 -18.69
C THR A 197 -4.96 4.07 -17.86
N GLU A 198 -4.80 3.77 -16.60
CA GLU A 198 -4.12 4.61 -15.61
C GLU A 198 -3.12 3.80 -14.81
N VAL A 199 -2.06 4.47 -14.32
CA VAL A 199 -1.22 3.98 -13.24
C VAL A 199 -1.69 4.64 -11.95
N VAL A 200 -2.19 3.83 -11.04
CA VAL A 200 -2.61 4.25 -9.70
C VAL A 200 -1.49 3.91 -8.73
N THR A 201 -1.01 4.92 -8.01
CA THR A 201 -0.03 4.75 -6.93
C THR A 201 -0.74 4.82 -5.59
N LYS A 202 -0.54 3.80 -4.77
CA LYS A 202 -1.12 3.70 -3.42
C LYS A 202 -0.01 3.64 -2.38
N ALA A 203 -0.15 4.37 -1.28
CA ALA A 203 0.71 4.28 -0.11
C ALA A 203 -0.09 3.70 1.06
N ASN A 204 0.34 2.56 1.62
CA ASN A 204 -0.39 1.81 2.65
C ASN A 204 -1.88 1.61 2.33
N GLY A 205 -2.19 1.40 1.03
CA GLY A 205 -3.54 1.17 0.52
C GLY A 205 -4.32 2.44 0.13
N ALA A 206 -3.90 3.62 0.54
CA ALA A 206 -4.49 4.89 0.13
C ALA A 206 -3.95 5.35 -1.23
N VAL A 207 -4.83 5.82 -2.13
CA VAL A 207 -4.43 6.40 -3.42
C VAL A 207 -3.75 7.74 -3.18
N VAL A 208 -2.48 7.86 -3.59
CA VAL A 208 -1.69 9.09 -3.46
C VAL A 208 -1.48 9.80 -4.80
N SER A 209 -1.54 9.06 -5.90
CA SER A 209 -1.53 9.66 -7.25
C SER A 209 -2.13 8.72 -8.29
N THR A 210 -2.67 9.33 -9.35
CA THR A 210 -3.15 8.65 -10.54
C THR A 210 -2.57 9.32 -11.77
N LYS A 211 -2.04 8.53 -12.69
CA LYS A 211 -1.48 9.02 -13.96
C LYS A 211 -2.17 8.31 -15.12
N VAL A 212 -2.91 9.07 -15.93
CA VAL A 212 -3.52 8.55 -17.17
C VAL A 212 -2.41 8.22 -18.17
N LEU A 213 -2.43 7.00 -18.68
CA LEU A 213 -1.55 6.53 -19.75
C LEU A 213 -2.21 6.66 -21.12
N SER A 214 -3.49 6.33 -21.20
CA SER A 214 -4.28 6.45 -22.41
C SER A 214 -5.77 6.57 -22.10
N ALA A 215 -6.47 7.34 -22.93
CA ALA A 215 -7.91 7.37 -22.97
C ALA A 215 -8.35 7.13 -24.42
N LYS A 216 -9.32 6.25 -24.64
CA LYS A 216 -9.84 5.91 -25.96
C LYS A 216 -11.36 5.91 -25.92
N THR A 217 -11.96 6.73 -26.74
CA THR A 217 -13.42 6.74 -26.92
C THR A 217 -13.90 5.40 -27.44
N VAL A 218 -14.82 4.78 -26.74
CA VAL A 218 -15.52 3.52 -27.11
C VAL A 218 -16.83 3.86 -27.78
N LYS A 219 -17.59 4.82 -27.21
CA LYS A 219 -18.80 5.38 -27.78
C LYS A 219 -18.72 6.90 -27.67
N ALA A 220 -18.89 7.62 -28.79
CA ALA A 220 -18.97 9.06 -28.76
C ALA A 220 -20.27 9.53 -28.06
N PRO A 221 -20.25 10.66 -27.34
CA PRO A 221 -21.51 11.26 -26.87
C PRO A 221 -22.34 11.77 -28.05
N GLU A 222 -23.65 11.86 -27.87
CA GLU A 222 -24.59 12.41 -28.83
C GLU A 222 -25.27 13.60 -28.16
N SER A 223 -25.23 14.77 -28.83
CA SER A 223 -25.81 16.05 -28.38
C SER A 223 -27.22 16.23 -28.96
#